data_fe95d56c93397f7fe05f8973b30ddc37
#
_entry.id   fe95d56c93397f7fe05f8973b30ddc37
#
_cell.length_a   1.000
_cell.length_b   1.000
_cell.length_c   1.000
_cell.angle_alpha   90.00
_cell.angle_beta   90.00
_cell.angle_gamma   90.00
#
_symmetry.space_group_name_H-M   'P 1'
#
loop_
_entity.id
_entity.type
_entity.pdbx_description
1 polymer ?
#
loop_
_entity_poly.entity_id
_entity_poly.type
_entity_poly.pdbx_seq_one_letter_code
_entity_poly.pdbx_strand_id
1 'polypeptide(L)'
;NNIGAKHAIGNYILILNPDIILTQGAIDKLYNYAIKHPSCGIVAPKLQNRDCSLQYSARRFPSIKILLNRALTKGNDKSGNKNVQTYLLKNLPMDTPTEVDWCMGAAFLISHTFYNELKGFDEKFFLYVEDMDICYRCWKKNKKVVYYPLSKMTHVHQRSSQRLNKKTLIHLKSFFYFFRKNRFKIKSEAQHLTSAPQREKETFQLQPKVVPSK
;
A
#
# COMPACT_ATOMS: atom_id res chain seq x y z
N ASN A 1 -2.78 1.11 -16.08
CA ASN A 1 -3.80 0.92 -15.03
C ASN A 1 -5.12 1.60 -15.44
N ASN A 2 -5.15 2.91 -15.79
CA ASN A 2 -6.39 3.61 -16.15
C ASN A 2 -7.14 2.99 -17.33
N ILE A 3 -6.42 2.58 -18.38
CA ILE A 3 -7.03 1.91 -19.55
C ILE A 3 -7.69 0.60 -19.13
N GLY A 4 -6.99 -0.24 -18.36
CA GLY A 4 -7.55 -1.49 -17.85
C GLY A 4 -8.77 -1.28 -16.94
N ALA A 5 -8.72 -0.26 -16.07
CA ALA A 5 -9.82 0.07 -15.19
C ALA A 5 -11.10 0.49 -15.93
N LYS A 6 -10.99 1.14 -17.11
CA LYS A 6 -12.15 1.49 -17.95
C LYS A 6 -12.89 0.27 -18.52
N HIS A 7 -12.20 -0.86 -18.65
CA HIS A 7 -12.78 -2.13 -19.13
C HIS A 7 -13.20 -3.07 -17.99
N ALA A 8 -12.89 -2.71 -16.74
CA ALA A 8 -13.32 -3.50 -15.60
C ALA A 8 -14.84 -3.35 -15.39
N ILE A 9 -15.53 -4.49 -15.15
CA ILE A 9 -16.99 -4.54 -14.93
C ILE A 9 -17.34 -4.92 -13.48
N GLY A 10 -16.34 -5.32 -12.68
CA GLY A 10 -16.52 -5.73 -11.30
C GLY A 10 -16.75 -4.56 -10.35
N ASN A 11 -17.34 -4.84 -9.18
CA ASN A 11 -17.54 -3.85 -8.11
C ASN A 11 -16.22 -3.39 -7.46
N TYR A 12 -15.16 -4.17 -7.62
CA TYR A 12 -13.81 -3.86 -7.14
C TYR A 12 -12.81 -4.01 -8.27
N ILE A 13 -11.78 -3.19 -8.24
CA ILE A 13 -10.63 -3.22 -9.15
C ILE A 13 -9.43 -3.69 -8.34
N LEU A 14 -8.79 -4.77 -8.80
CA LEU A 14 -7.50 -5.22 -8.30
C LEU A 14 -6.41 -4.65 -9.20
N ILE A 15 -5.64 -3.71 -8.68
CA ILE A 15 -4.41 -3.27 -9.31
C ILE A 15 -3.35 -4.33 -9.01
N LEU A 16 -2.72 -4.84 -10.06
CA LEU A 16 -1.78 -5.95 -9.94
C LEU A 16 -0.66 -5.82 -10.98
N ASN A 17 0.58 -5.85 -10.52
CA ASN A 17 1.73 -5.89 -11.41
C ASN A 17 1.85 -7.29 -12.07
N PRO A 18 2.39 -7.38 -13.29
CA PRO A 18 2.52 -8.66 -14.01
C PRO A 18 3.55 -9.62 -13.37
N ASP A 19 4.37 -9.14 -12.44
CA ASP A 19 5.38 -9.92 -11.71
C ASP A 19 4.94 -10.30 -10.28
N ILE A 20 3.63 -10.28 -10.02
CA ILE A 20 3.03 -10.80 -8.79
C ILE A 20 2.62 -12.26 -8.97
N ILE A 21 3.01 -13.10 -8.01
CA ILE A 21 2.54 -14.47 -7.86
C ILE A 21 1.51 -14.48 -6.72
N LEU A 22 0.30 -14.90 -7.05
CA LEU A 22 -0.81 -14.99 -6.11
C LEU A 22 -0.67 -16.21 -5.19
N THR A 23 -0.92 -16.02 -3.91
CA THR A 23 -1.14 -17.12 -2.97
C THR A 23 -2.64 -17.45 -2.96
N GLN A 24 -2.99 -18.72 -2.82
CA GLN A 24 -4.38 -19.18 -2.75
C GLN A 24 -5.17 -18.41 -1.67
N GLY A 25 -6.34 -17.92 -2.04
CA GLY A 25 -7.23 -17.14 -1.18
C GLY A 25 -6.75 -15.71 -0.87
N ALA A 26 -5.66 -15.22 -1.47
CA ALA A 26 -5.15 -13.88 -1.20
C ALA A 26 -6.14 -12.78 -1.65
N ILE A 27 -6.75 -12.95 -2.81
CA ILE A 27 -7.75 -12.00 -3.34
C ILE A 27 -9.00 -12.02 -2.48
N ASP A 28 -9.51 -13.22 -2.13
CA ASP A 28 -10.72 -13.38 -1.29
C ASP A 28 -10.55 -12.69 0.07
N LYS A 29 -9.37 -12.79 0.66
CA LYS A 29 -9.05 -12.12 1.92
C LYS A 29 -9.10 -10.59 1.79
N LEU A 30 -8.54 -10.01 0.72
CA LEU A 30 -8.63 -8.57 0.48
C LEU A 30 -10.07 -8.14 0.24
N TYR A 31 -10.81 -8.87 -0.57
CA TYR A 31 -12.21 -8.58 -0.89
C TYR A 31 -13.08 -8.65 0.37
N ASN A 32 -12.99 -9.72 1.14
CA ASN A 32 -13.75 -9.90 2.37
C ASN A 32 -13.43 -8.82 3.42
N TYR A 33 -12.18 -8.35 3.47
CA TYR A 33 -11.82 -7.22 4.32
C TYR A 33 -12.49 -5.94 3.82
N ALA A 34 -12.38 -5.64 2.52
CA ALA A 34 -12.90 -4.40 1.94
C ALA A 34 -14.42 -4.26 2.11
N ILE A 35 -15.20 -5.35 1.90
CA ILE A 35 -16.66 -5.31 2.06
C ILE A 35 -17.11 -5.13 3.52
N LYS A 36 -16.32 -5.64 4.48
CA LYS A 36 -16.60 -5.52 5.92
C LYS A 36 -16.21 -4.16 6.50
N HIS A 37 -15.36 -3.40 5.82
CA HIS A 37 -14.81 -2.13 6.29
C HIS A 37 -15.07 -1.00 5.28
N PRO A 38 -16.27 -0.42 5.23
CA PRO A 38 -16.62 0.62 4.24
C PRO A 38 -15.78 1.89 4.32
N SER A 39 -15.12 2.15 5.45
CA SER A 39 -14.14 3.25 5.60
C SER A 39 -12.82 2.97 4.89
N CYS A 40 -12.51 1.71 4.55
CA CYS A 40 -11.32 1.33 3.80
C CYS A 40 -11.50 1.73 2.33
N GLY A 41 -10.68 2.65 1.85
CA GLY A 41 -10.65 3.05 0.44
C GLY A 41 -9.73 2.17 -0.40
N ILE A 42 -8.55 1.84 0.15
CA ILE A 42 -7.53 1.01 -0.49
C ILE A 42 -7.05 -0.04 0.50
N VAL A 43 -7.04 -1.31 0.13
CA VAL A 43 -6.45 -2.40 0.92
C VAL A 43 -5.37 -3.11 0.13
N ALA A 44 -4.18 -3.23 0.73
CA ALA A 44 -3.00 -3.83 0.10
C ALA A 44 -2.52 -5.06 0.87
N PRO A 45 -2.07 -6.13 0.18
CA PRO A 45 -1.56 -7.33 0.80
C PRO A 45 -0.14 -7.13 1.34
N LYS A 46 0.30 -8.07 2.17
CA LYS A 46 1.71 -8.28 2.48
C LYS A 46 2.42 -8.77 1.22
N LEU A 47 3.42 -8.01 0.78
CA LEU A 47 4.32 -8.43 -0.30
C LEU A 47 5.57 -9.08 0.28
N GLN A 48 6.00 -10.17 -0.35
CA GLN A 48 7.22 -10.88 0.00
C GLN A 48 8.05 -11.17 -1.26
N ASN A 49 9.35 -11.34 -1.08
CA ASN A 49 10.25 -11.81 -2.11
C ASN A 49 10.06 -13.33 -2.36
N ARG A 50 10.73 -13.88 -3.38
CA ARG A 50 10.72 -15.34 -3.64
C ARG A 50 11.27 -16.17 -2.49
N ASP A 51 12.21 -15.63 -1.73
CA ASP A 51 12.78 -16.23 -0.52
C ASP A 51 11.93 -16.01 0.73
N CYS A 52 10.67 -15.61 0.57
CA CYS A 52 9.73 -15.29 1.64
C CYS A 52 10.13 -14.10 2.54
N SER A 53 11.24 -13.43 2.27
CA SER A 53 11.61 -12.21 2.99
C SER A 53 10.62 -11.07 2.72
N LEU A 54 10.38 -10.23 3.73
CA LEU A 54 9.42 -9.13 3.65
C LEU A 54 9.86 -8.06 2.66
N GLN A 55 8.93 -7.60 1.80
CA GLN A 55 9.05 -6.34 1.08
C GLN A 55 8.32 -5.24 1.86
N TYR A 56 9.01 -4.13 2.16
CA TYR A 56 8.41 -2.96 2.81
C TYR A 56 7.53 -2.20 1.82
N SER A 57 6.35 -2.77 1.52
CA SER A 57 5.39 -2.24 0.56
C SER A 57 4.46 -1.18 1.15
N ALA A 58 4.25 -1.20 2.45
CA ALA A 58 3.51 -0.18 3.19
C ALA A 58 4.48 0.84 3.78
N ARG A 59 4.15 2.13 3.73
CA ARG A 59 5.08 3.21 4.09
C ARG A 59 4.35 4.43 4.63
N ARG A 60 5.11 5.33 5.26
CA ARG A 60 4.66 6.70 5.56
C ARG A 60 4.86 7.63 4.36
N PHE A 61 4.12 8.74 4.31
CA PHE A 61 4.45 9.80 3.35
C PHE A 61 5.84 10.34 3.65
N PRO A 62 6.69 10.50 2.63
CA PRO A 62 8.05 10.99 2.84
C PRO A 62 8.06 12.50 3.07
N SER A 63 8.86 12.96 4.03
CA SER A 63 9.32 14.32 4.08
C SER A 63 10.54 14.53 3.17
N ILE A 64 10.87 15.78 2.87
CA ILE A 64 12.11 16.11 2.12
C ILE A 64 13.34 15.51 2.83
N LYS A 65 13.40 15.58 4.16
CA LYS A 65 14.48 14.99 4.96
C LYS A 65 14.61 13.48 4.74
N ILE A 66 13.46 12.77 4.66
CA ILE A 66 13.46 11.33 4.37
C ILE A 66 13.97 11.04 2.96
N LEU A 67 13.58 11.84 1.96
CA LEU A 67 14.06 11.67 0.59
C LEU A 67 15.57 11.88 0.49
N LEU A 68 16.11 12.89 1.18
CA LEU A 68 17.57 13.10 1.26
C LEU A 68 18.28 11.91 1.92
N ASN A 69 17.77 11.41 3.06
CA ASN A 69 18.31 10.22 3.71
C ASN A 69 18.25 8.98 2.80
N ARG A 70 17.18 8.82 2.04
CA ARG A 70 17.03 7.73 1.07
C ARG A 70 18.04 7.85 -0.08
N ALA A 71 18.31 9.06 -0.56
CA ALA A 71 19.33 9.31 -1.57
C ALA A 71 20.72 8.96 -1.03
N LEU A 72 21.07 9.42 0.18
CA LEU A 72 22.36 9.12 0.83
C LEU A 72 22.57 7.62 1.07
N THR A 73 21.52 6.90 1.45
CA THR A 73 21.57 5.44 1.66
C THR A 73 21.38 4.64 0.36
N LYS A 74 21.38 5.29 -0.81
CA LYS A 74 21.16 4.68 -2.14
C LYS A 74 19.93 3.77 -2.16
N GLY A 75 18.88 4.15 -1.44
CA GLY A 75 17.66 3.37 -1.33
C GLY A 75 17.77 2.07 -0.52
N ASN A 76 18.83 1.90 0.27
CA ASN A 76 19.05 0.69 1.06
C ASN A 76 18.00 0.57 2.18
N ASP A 77 17.08 -0.40 2.05
CA ASP A 77 16.03 -0.69 3.04
C ASP A 77 16.59 -1.32 4.34
N LYS A 78 17.82 -1.87 4.29
CA LYS A 78 18.52 -2.44 5.47
C LYS A 78 19.26 -1.37 6.28
N SER A 79 19.21 -0.10 5.86
CA SER A 79 19.85 1.01 6.58
C SER A 79 19.41 1.07 8.04
N GLY A 80 20.35 1.25 8.96
CA GLY A 80 20.11 1.51 10.39
C GLY A 80 19.53 2.89 10.71
N ASN A 81 19.38 3.77 9.72
CA ASN A 81 18.86 5.13 9.91
C ASN A 81 17.42 5.10 10.42
N LYS A 82 17.17 5.64 11.62
CA LYS A 82 15.86 5.66 12.28
C LYS A 82 14.77 6.31 11.43
N ASN A 83 15.07 7.39 10.70
CA ASN A 83 14.11 8.05 9.81
C ASN A 83 13.68 7.13 8.66
N VAL A 84 14.64 6.37 8.09
CA VAL A 84 14.36 5.39 7.04
C VAL A 84 13.52 4.23 7.58
N GLN A 85 13.82 3.74 8.78
CA GLN A 85 13.04 2.67 9.43
C GLN A 85 11.60 3.10 9.71
N THR A 86 11.41 4.33 10.23
CA THR A 86 10.08 4.92 10.46
C THR A 86 9.31 5.10 9.15
N TYR A 87 9.97 5.58 8.10
CA TYR A 87 9.37 5.72 6.77
C TYR A 87 8.91 4.39 6.18
N LEU A 88 9.73 3.34 6.34
CA LEU A 88 9.45 1.99 5.85
C LEU A 88 8.51 1.22 6.76
N LEU A 89 8.05 1.81 7.86
CA LEU A 89 7.17 1.16 8.83
C LEU A 89 7.70 -0.23 9.24
N LYS A 90 9.00 -0.35 9.56
CA LYS A 90 9.64 -1.65 9.84
C LYS A 90 9.04 -2.41 11.03
N ASN A 91 8.34 -1.71 11.92
CA ASN A 91 7.72 -2.26 13.12
C ASN A 91 6.21 -2.51 12.94
N LEU A 92 5.72 -2.60 11.69
CA LEU A 92 4.32 -2.95 11.46
C LEU A 92 3.99 -4.34 12.02
N PRO A 93 2.82 -4.51 12.64
CA PRO A 93 2.30 -5.83 12.98
C PRO A 93 2.21 -6.71 11.74
N MET A 94 2.57 -8.00 11.88
CA MET A 94 2.56 -8.95 10.76
C MET A 94 1.29 -9.81 10.70
N ASP A 95 0.37 -9.60 11.61
CA ASP A 95 -0.86 -10.38 11.80
C ASP A 95 -2.13 -9.52 11.91
N THR A 96 -1.96 -8.19 11.99
CA THR A 96 -3.08 -7.27 12.22
C THR A 96 -3.19 -6.25 11.10
N PRO A 97 -4.41 -6.00 10.55
CA PRO A 97 -4.65 -4.91 9.60
C PRO A 97 -4.22 -3.58 10.18
N THR A 98 -3.48 -2.79 9.43
CA THR A 98 -2.92 -1.54 9.93
C THR A 98 -3.10 -0.42 8.92
N GLU A 99 -3.56 0.74 9.39
CA GLU A 99 -3.63 1.95 8.58
C GLU A 99 -2.22 2.44 8.26
N VAL A 100 -1.99 2.80 6.99
CA VAL A 100 -0.69 3.27 6.50
C VAL A 100 -0.88 4.46 5.59
N ASP A 101 0.13 5.32 5.46
CA ASP A 101 -0.03 6.49 4.60
C ASP A 101 -0.18 6.10 3.12
N TRP A 102 0.61 5.14 2.66
CA TRP A 102 0.51 4.63 1.30
C TRP A 102 1.08 3.22 1.17
N CYS A 103 0.68 2.53 0.13
CA CYS A 103 1.17 1.21 -0.26
C CYS A 103 1.63 1.21 -1.71
N MET A 104 2.61 0.36 -2.02
CA MET A 104 3.11 0.19 -3.38
C MET A 104 2.02 -0.28 -4.32
N GLY A 105 1.96 0.33 -5.51
CA GLY A 105 1.04 -0.02 -6.60
C GLY A 105 1.26 -1.39 -7.23
N ALA A 106 2.11 -2.23 -6.64
CA ALA A 106 2.35 -3.59 -7.10
C ALA A 106 1.13 -4.50 -6.88
N ALA A 107 0.38 -4.31 -5.80
CA ALA A 107 -0.89 -4.99 -5.53
C ALA A 107 -1.74 -4.21 -4.53
N PHE A 108 -2.96 -3.84 -4.89
CA PHE A 108 -3.99 -3.38 -3.97
C PHE A 108 -5.39 -3.49 -4.56
N LEU A 109 -6.38 -3.58 -3.70
CA LEU A 109 -7.80 -3.61 -4.05
C LEU A 109 -8.45 -2.27 -3.69
N ILE A 110 -9.30 -1.77 -4.59
CA ILE A 110 -10.08 -0.54 -4.42
C ILE A 110 -11.47 -0.76 -5.00
N SER A 111 -12.53 -0.18 -4.42
CA SER A 111 -13.85 -0.27 -5.05
C SER A 111 -13.88 0.50 -6.37
N HIS A 112 -14.59 -0.01 -7.36
CA HIS A 112 -14.68 0.61 -8.69
C HIS A 112 -15.26 2.03 -8.60
N THR A 113 -16.33 2.19 -7.83
CA THR A 113 -16.96 3.51 -7.59
C THR A 113 -15.95 4.49 -6.99
N PHE A 114 -15.18 4.07 -5.97
CA PHE A 114 -14.21 4.95 -5.34
C PHE A 114 -13.00 5.26 -6.23
N TYR A 115 -12.55 4.28 -7.06
CA TYR A 115 -11.53 4.51 -8.07
C TYR A 115 -11.94 5.62 -9.05
N ASN A 116 -13.21 5.58 -9.50
CA ASN A 116 -13.76 6.60 -10.39
C ASN A 116 -13.91 7.96 -9.69
N GLU A 117 -14.33 7.97 -8.42
CA GLU A 117 -14.38 9.19 -7.60
C GLU A 117 -13.00 9.85 -7.47
N LEU A 118 -11.94 9.05 -7.31
CA LEU A 118 -10.56 9.50 -7.33
C LEU A 118 -10.08 9.88 -8.73
N LYS A 119 -10.85 9.63 -9.80
CA LYS A 119 -10.47 9.82 -11.20
C LYS A 119 -9.25 8.98 -11.62
N GLY A 120 -9.12 7.78 -11.03
CA GLY A 120 -8.02 6.86 -11.31
C GLY A 120 -6.63 7.39 -10.91
N PHE A 121 -5.60 6.88 -11.56
CA PHE A 121 -4.23 7.39 -11.42
C PHE A 121 -4.05 8.70 -12.19
N ASP A 122 -3.29 9.64 -11.63
CA ASP A 122 -2.91 10.88 -12.32
C ASP A 122 -1.85 10.58 -13.41
N GLU A 123 -2.23 10.72 -14.67
CA GLU A 123 -1.41 10.37 -15.83
C GLU A 123 -0.19 11.30 -16.04
N LYS A 124 -0.08 12.38 -15.28
CA LYS A 124 1.12 13.22 -15.26
C LYS A 124 2.30 12.54 -14.57
N PHE A 125 2.05 11.49 -13.79
CA PHE A 125 3.12 10.61 -13.31
C PHE A 125 3.45 9.58 -14.40
N PHE A 126 4.57 9.78 -15.08
CA PHE A 126 5.00 8.81 -16.09
C PHE A 126 5.43 7.47 -15.48
N LEU A 127 6.11 7.52 -14.34
CA LEU A 127 6.57 6.34 -13.60
C LEU A 127 6.91 6.74 -12.17
N TYR A 128 6.53 5.87 -11.21
CA TYR A 128 6.70 6.05 -9.76
C TYR A 128 5.87 7.20 -9.17
N VAL A 129 5.52 7.07 -7.90
CA VAL A 129 4.79 8.04 -7.08
C VAL A 129 3.29 8.16 -7.42
N GLU A 130 2.82 7.59 -8.53
CA GLU A 130 1.39 7.51 -8.87
C GLU A 130 0.58 6.73 -7.82
N ASP A 131 1.19 5.69 -7.26
CA ASP A 131 0.64 4.87 -6.17
C ASP A 131 0.56 5.64 -4.84
N MET A 132 1.57 6.43 -4.54
CA MET A 132 1.55 7.33 -3.39
C MET A 132 0.50 8.44 -3.57
N ASP A 133 0.36 8.98 -4.78
CA ASP A 133 -0.63 10.03 -5.08
C ASP A 133 -2.07 9.53 -4.92
N ILE A 134 -2.39 8.34 -5.42
CA ILE A 134 -3.75 7.80 -5.26
C ILE A 134 -4.06 7.50 -3.79
N CYS A 135 -3.10 7.00 -3.01
CA CYS A 135 -3.24 6.83 -1.57
C CYS A 135 -3.44 8.16 -0.84
N TYR A 136 -2.70 9.20 -1.22
CA TYR A 136 -2.87 10.53 -0.64
C TYR A 136 -4.27 11.11 -0.93
N ARG A 137 -4.77 10.95 -2.16
CA ARG A 137 -6.14 11.36 -2.52
C ARG A 137 -7.20 10.53 -1.82
N CYS A 138 -6.93 9.25 -1.53
CA CYS A 138 -7.78 8.41 -0.71
C CYS A 138 -7.97 9.01 0.69
N TRP A 139 -6.88 9.39 1.37
CA TRP A 139 -6.92 10.07 2.67
C TRP A 139 -7.66 11.41 2.61
N LYS A 140 -7.47 12.20 1.55
CA LYS A 140 -8.19 13.48 1.36
C LYS A 140 -9.69 13.31 1.19
N LYS A 141 -10.16 12.12 0.87
CA LYS A 141 -11.58 11.74 0.82
C LYS A 141 -12.06 11.06 2.11
N ASN A 142 -11.30 11.18 3.21
CA ASN A 142 -11.59 10.56 4.51
C ASN A 142 -11.78 9.03 4.43
N LYS A 143 -11.09 8.38 3.48
CA LYS A 143 -11.01 6.93 3.38
C LYS A 143 -9.62 6.47 3.77
N LYS A 144 -9.53 5.27 4.33
CA LYS A 144 -8.30 4.71 4.88
C LYS A 144 -7.53 3.91 3.83
N VAL A 145 -6.21 3.94 3.92
CA VAL A 145 -5.32 3.02 3.23
C VAL A 145 -4.86 1.98 4.24
N VAL A 146 -5.13 0.71 3.97
CA VAL A 146 -4.90 -0.38 4.92
C VAL A 146 -3.91 -1.39 4.36
N TYR A 147 -2.86 -1.66 5.11
CA TYR A 147 -2.01 -2.83 4.93
C TYR A 147 -2.65 -4.03 5.63
N TYR A 148 -2.94 -5.08 4.86
CA TYR A 148 -3.62 -6.29 5.32
C TYR A 148 -2.71 -7.51 5.24
N PRO A 149 -1.92 -7.81 6.30
CA PRO A 149 -0.88 -8.82 6.26
C PRO A 149 -1.38 -10.27 6.19
N LEU A 150 -2.67 -10.51 6.45
CA LEU A 150 -3.28 -11.84 6.33
C LEU A 150 -3.49 -12.26 4.86
N SER A 151 -3.52 -11.32 3.94
CA SER A 151 -3.36 -11.56 2.51
C SER A 151 -1.89 -11.46 2.14
N LYS A 152 -1.32 -12.48 1.49
CA LYS A 152 0.09 -12.55 1.11
C LYS A 152 0.22 -12.75 -0.38
N MET A 153 1.19 -12.06 -1.00
CA MET A 153 1.52 -12.24 -2.42
C MET A 153 3.04 -12.17 -2.61
N THR A 154 3.57 -12.90 -3.56
CA THR A 154 5.00 -12.84 -3.87
C THR A 154 5.23 -11.89 -5.03
N HIS A 155 6.03 -10.85 -4.83
CA HIS A 155 6.40 -9.88 -5.85
C HIS A 155 7.83 -10.13 -6.32
N VAL A 156 7.95 -10.53 -7.58
CA VAL A 156 9.25 -10.87 -8.19
C VAL A 156 9.97 -9.61 -8.65
N HIS A 157 10.14 -8.66 -7.71
CA HIS A 157 10.66 -7.35 -8.00
C HIS A 157 12.12 -7.36 -8.45
N GLN A 158 12.40 -6.93 -9.67
CA GLN A 158 13.76 -6.61 -10.13
C GLN A 158 14.10 -5.16 -9.76
N ARG A 159 14.93 -4.97 -8.71
CA ARG A 159 15.39 -3.64 -8.29
C ARG A 159 16.28 -3.01 -9.38
N SER A 160 15.67 -2.35 -10.35
CA SER A 160 16.38 -1.73 -11.47
C SER A 160 16.84 -0.28 -11.23
N SER A 161 16.49 0.32 -10.08
CA SER A 161 16.69 1.77 -9.83
C SER A 161 17.88 2.10 -8.92
N GLN A 162 18.78 1.16 -8.63
CA GLN A 162 19.90 1.39 -7.69
C GLN A 162 21.11 2.13 -8.29
N ARG A 163 21.12 2.40 -9.59
CA ARG A 163 22.15 3.22 -10.25
C ARG A 163 21.57 4.57 -10.67
N LEU A 164 22.37 5.63 -10.60
CA LEU A 164 22.08 6.95 -11.19
C LEU A 164 21.85 6.76 -12.70
N ASN A 165 20.61 6.58 -13.10
CA ASN A 165 20.21 6.36 -14.48
C ASN A 165 18.95 7.20 -14.78
N LYS A 166 18.44 7.13 -16.01
CA LYS A 166 17.22 7.83 -16.44
C LYS A 166 16.03 7.61 -15.49
N LYS A 167 15.92 6.41 -14.87
CA LYS A 167 14.82 6.08 -13.92
C LYS A 167 14.91 6.90 -12.61
N THR A 168 16.13 7.16 -12.12
CA THR A 168 16.33 8.02 -10.93
C THR A 168 15.86 9.45 -11.19
N LEU A 169 16.15 10.00 -12.36
CA LEU A 169 15.73 11.35 -12.74
C LEU A 169 14.20 11.43 -12.88
N ILE A 170 13.56 10.41 -13.48
CA ILE A 170 12.11 10.31 -13.57
C ILE A 170 11.49 10.28 -12.16
N HIS A 171 12.06 9.49 -11.26
CA HIS A 171 11.59 9.38 -9.88
C HIS A 171 11.66 10.73 -9.14
N LEU A 172 12.76 11.47 -9.30
CA LEU A 172 12.91 12.83 -8.72
C LEU A 172 11.89 13.80 -9.30
N LYS A 173 11.65 13.78 -10.62
CA LYS A 173 10.61 14.59 -11.26
C LYS A 173 9.22 14.27 -10.73
N SER A 174 8.89 12.99 -10.55
CA SER A 174 7.62 12.54 -9.99
C SER A 174 7.44 13.01 -8.55
N PHE A 175 8.47 12.91 -7.69
CA PHE A 175 8.42 13.47 -6.34
C PHE A 175 8.23 14.98 -6.34
N PHE A 176 8.98 15.71 -7.16
CA PHE A 176 8.83 17.18 -7.26
C PHE A 176 7.41 17.55 -7.68
N TYR A 177 6.86 16.86 -8.69
CA TYR A 177 5.48 17.07 -9.10
C TYR A 177 4.48 16.77 -7.98
N PHE A 178 4.64 15.68 -7.25
CA PHE A 178 3.79 15.31 -6.13
C PHE A 178 3.79 16.37 -5.02
N PHE A 179 4.96 16.84 -4.60
CA PHE A 179 5.07 17.88 -3.57
C PHE A 179 4.48 19.20 -4.05
N ARG A 180 4.75 19.62 -5.29
CA ARG A 180 4.19 20.84 -5.87
C ARG A 180 2.67 20.78 -5.96
N LYS A 181 2.12 19.66 -6.46
CA LYS A 181 0.67 19.40 -6.57
C LYS A 181 -0.02 19.54 -5.21
N ASN A 182 0.61 19.06 -4.15
CA ASN A 182 0.08 19.07 -2.81
C ASN A 182 0.57 20.24 -1.94
N ARG A 183 1.11 21.29 -2.57
CA ARG A 183 1.57 22.54 -1.93
C ARG A 183 2.54 22.32 -0.77
N PHE A 184 3.36 21.27 -0.82
CA PHE A 184 4.30 20.88 0.24
C PHE A 184 3.65 20.64 1.64
N LYS A 185 2.32 20.49 1.70
CA LYS A 185 1.55 20.31 2.95
C LYS A 185 1.27 18.84 3.26
N ILE A 186 2.17 17.95 2.88
CA ILE A 186 2.00 16.51 3.09
C ILE A 186 2.34 16.19 4.53
N LYS A 187 1.36 15.70 5.26
CA LYS A 187 1.51 15.15 6.62
C LYS A 187 1.19 13.68 6.59
N SER A 188 1.76 12.91 7.53
CA SER A 188 1.34 11.53 7.75
C SER A 188 -0.09 11.55 8.27
N GLU A 189 -0.99 10.84 7.60
CA GLU A 189 -2.41 10.73 7.98
C GLU A 189 -2.62 9.53 8.92
N ALA A 190 -1.77 8.51 8.84
CA ALA A 190 -1.78 7.34 9.72
C ALA A 190 -1.14 7.65 11.09
N GLN A 191 -1.52 8.76 11.72
CA GLN A 191 -0.92 9.25 12.95
C GLN A 191 -1.22 8.37 14.19
N HIS A 192 -2.18 7.46 14.12
CA HIS A 192 -2.58 6.61 15.26
C HIS A 192 -1.59 5.49 15.59
N LEU A 193 -0.50 5.35 14.83
CA LEU A 193 0.56 4.37 15.09
C LEU A 193 1.52 4.76 16.25
N THR A 194 1.31 5.88 16.90
CA THR A 194 2.14 6.32 18.04
C THR A 194 1.54 5.99 19.41
N SER A 195 0.28 5.59 19.48
CA SER A 195 -0.35 5.05 20.68
C SER A 195 -0.37 3.51 20.61
N ALA A 196 0.00 2.86 21.71
CA ALA A 196 0.02 1.40 21.84
C ALA A 196 -1.29 0.76 21.36
N PRO A 197 -1.26 -0.46 20.79
CA PRO A 197 -2.43 -1.09 20.25
C PRO A 197 -3.48 -1.26 21.34
N GLN A 198 -4.60 -0.57 21.22
CA GLN A 198 -5.82 -0.99 21.90
C GLN A 198 -6.19 -2.36 21.34
N ARG A 199 -5.98 -3.40 22.15
CA ARG A 199 -6.47 -4.74 21.91
C ARG A 199 -7.99 -4.69 21.98
N GLU A 200 -8.65 -4.41 20.89
CA GLU A 200 -10.02 -4.90 20.71
C GLU A 200 -9.94 -6.42 20.59
N LYS A 201 -10.25 -7.08 21.69
CA LYS A 201 -10.52 -8.52 21.71
C LYS A 201 -11.85 -8.73 21.00
N GLU A 202 -11.82 -8.89 19.69
CA GLU A 202 -12.93 -9.57 19.00
C GLU A 202 -12.93 -11.04 19.49
N THR A 203 -13.87 -11.33 20.38
CA THR A 203 -14.18 -12.67 20.82
C THR A 203 -14.76 -13.42 19.61
N PHE A 204 -13.91 -14.22 18.98
CA PHE A 204 -14.31 -15.14 17.93
C PHE A 204 -15.13 -16.24 18.61
N GLN A 205 -16.46 -16.08 18.70
CA GLN A 205 -17.35 -17.14 19.09
C GLN A 205 -17.41 -18.15 17.95
N LEU A 206 -16.73 -19.27 18.16
CA LEU A 206 -16.90 -20.48 17.37
C LEU A 206 -18.35 -20.96 17.55
N GLN A 207 -19.17 -20.83 16.52
CA GLN A 207 -20.47 -21.52 16.49
C GLN A 207 -20.21 -23.03 16.41
N PRO A 208 -20.85 -23.85 17.27
CA PRO A 208 -20.69 -25.30 17.22
C PRO A 208 -21.27 -25.85 15.91
N LYS A 209 -20.50 -26.74 15.27
CA LYS A 209 -20.96 -27.52 14.12
C LYS A 209 -22.17 -28.35 14.54
N VAL A 210 -23.31 -28.10 13.93
CA VAL A 210 -24.46 -29.00 14.00
C VAL A 210 -24.12 -30.26 13.20
N VAL A 211 -23.97 -31.37 13.89
CA VAL A 211 -23.83 -32.69 13.28
C VAL A 211 -25.25 -33.16 12.92
N PRO A 212 -25.58 -33.54 11.68
CA PRO A 212 -26.87 -34.11 11.38
C PRO A 212 -26.92 -35.54 11.95
N SER A 213 -27.87 -35.81 12.83
CA SER A 213 -28.25 -37.11 13.27
C SER A 213 -28.90 -37.89 12.13
N LYS A 214 -28.56 -39.20 12.08
CA LYS A 214 -29.05 -40.18 11.11
C LYS A 214 -30.58 -40.30 11.07
#